data_0cae8f845c5522862af64e4285c0ad2c
#
_entry.id   0cae8f845c5522862af64e4285c0ad2c
#
_cell.length_a   1.000
_cell.length_b   1.000
_cell.length_c   1.000
_cell.angle_alpha   90.00
_cell.angle_beta   90.00
_cell.angle_gamma   90.00
#
_symmetry.space_group_name_H-M   'P 1'
#
loop_
_entity.id
_entity.type
_entity.pdbx_description
1 polymer ?
#
loop_
_entity_poly.entity_id
_entity_poly.type
_entity_poly.pdbx_seq_one_letter_code
_entity_poly.pdbx_strand_id
1 'polypeptide(L)'
;MIETEVQGETLWLLPERAVYWPRAGALLIADPHFGKAAAFRAGGIPVPGGTTAEMLRRLSAALDATAAARLIILGDLLHARAGRAPHTLEQVAAWRAARPTLAITLIRGNHDTRAGDPPADWGVECLDAPVVEPPFVWLHEPKASDELRVTSDDSQLVTRHPSLVTPLYPLAGHVHPSVTLSGNGRAMTLPCFYFGRDYALLPAFGEFTGTAVVRPRAGESVFVLAGDEIVAK
;
A
#
# COMPACT_ATOMS: atom_id res chain seq x y z
N MET A 1 -3.08 16.20 -4.31
CA MET A 1 -2.00 15.45 -4.98
C MET A 1 -0.71 16.24 -4.88
N ILE A 2 0.42 15.56 -4.59
CA ILE A 2 1.78 16.14 -4.57
C ILE A 2 2.68 15.26 -5.43
N GLU A 3 3.53 15.86 -6.25
CA GLU A 3 4.59 15.17 -6.97
C GLU A 3 5.87 15.13 -6.13
N THR A 4 6.58 14.02 -6.18
CA THR A 4 7.88 13.84 -5.53
C THR A 4 8.80 12.99 -6.40
N GLU A 5 10.10 13.26 -6.34
CA GLU A 5 11.12 12.51 -7.07
C GLU A 5 11.80 11.49 -6.16
N VAL A 6 11.80 10.22 -6.58
CA VAL A 6 12.42 9.11 -5.86
C VAL A 6 13.21 8.24 -6.83
N GLN A 7 14.53 8.11 -6.65
CA GLN A 7 15.41 7.33 -7.53
C GLN A 7 15.32 7.72 -9.02
N GLY A 8 15.09 9.02 -9.30
CA GLY A 8 14.92 9.53 -10.66
C GLY A 8 13.55 9.24 -11.28
N GLU A 9 12.60 8.76 -10.51
CA GLU A 9 11.23 8.54 -10.92
C GLU A 9 10.29 9.55 -10.26
N THR A 10 9.38 10.11 -11.04
CA THR A 10 8.30 10.93 -10.52
C THR A 10 7.21 10.03 -9.93
N LEU A 11 6.86 10.27 -8.70
CA LEU A 11 5.72 9.64 -8.02
C LEU A 11 4.68 10.69 -7.63
N TRP A 12 3.40 10.38 -7.81
CA TRP A 12 2.30 11.23 -7.37
C TRP A 12 1.70 10.65 -6.09
N LEU A 13 1.74 11.43 -5.03
CA LEU A 13 1.12 11.10 -3.76
C LEU A 13 -0.33 11.60 -3.76
N LEU A 14 -1.27 10.71 -3.49
CA LEU A 14 -2.70 10.99 -3.54
C LEU A 14 -3.30 11.05 -2.13
N PRO A 15 -4.24 11.98 -1.85
CA PRO A 15 -4.93 12.04 -0.56
C PRO A 15 -5.72 10.77 -0.25
N GLU A 16 -6.05 9.99 -1.27
CA GLU A 16 -6.67 8.67 -1.17
C GLU A 16 -5.76 7.62 -0.52
N ARG A 17 -4.60 8.00 0.01
CA ARG A 17 -3.58 7.10 0.60
C ARG A 17 -2.96 6.16 -0.42
N ALA A 18 -2.73 6.64 -1.61
CA ALA A 18 -2.15 5.88 -2.71
C ALA A 18 -0.97 6.63 -3.33
N VAL A 19 -0.08 5.89 -3.96
CA VAL A 19 1.02 6.42 -4.77
C VAL A 19 0.77 6.02 -6.21
N TYR A 20 0.82 6.96 -7.12
CA TYR A 20 0.79 6.65 -8.55
C TYR A 20 2.18 6.81 -9.16
N TRP A 21 2.60 5.82 -9.90
CA TRP A 21 3.84 5.81 -10.68
C TRP A 21 3.53 5.94 -12.16
N PRO A 22 3.61 7.17 -12.73
CA PRO A 22 3.17 7.45 -14.10
C PRO A 22 3.86 6.61 -15.16
N ARG A 23 5.20 6.44 -15.06
CA ARG A 23 5.97 5.67 -16.05
C ARG A 23 5.49 4.23 -16.19
N ALA A 24 5.05 3.62 -15.09
CA ALA A 24 4.55 2.25 -15.07
C ALA A 24 3.03 2.14 -15.23
N GLY A 25 2.31 3.26 -15.23
CA GLY A 25 0.84 3.27 -15.20
C GLY A 25 0.28 2.53 -13.97
N ALA A 26 1.01 2.55 -12.85
CA ALA A 26 0.73 1.74 -11.68
C ALA A 26 0.29 2.59 -10.48
N LEU A 27 -0.85 2.24 -9.89
CA LEU A 27 -1.29 2.74 -8.59
C LEU A 27 -0.84 1.77 -7.51
N LEU A 28 -0.22 2.28 -6.45
CA LEU A 28 0.23 1.50 -5.29
C LEU A 28 -0.59 1.87 -4.07
N ILE A 29 -1.05 0.87 -3.33
CA ILE A 29 -1.66 1.01 -2.00
C ILE A 29 -1.03 -0.02 -1.05
N ALA A 30 -1.14 0.21 0.26
CA ALA A 30 -0.69 -0.73 1.27
C ALA A 30 -1.80 -1.01 2.29
N ASP A 31 -1.84 -2.21 2.82
CA ASP A 31 -2.66 -2.57 3.98
C ASP A 31 -4.15 -2.19 3.89
N PRO A 32 -4.88 -2.58 2.83
CA PRO A 32 -6.30 -2.29 2.74
C PRO A 32 -7.13 -3.01 3.80
N HIS A 33 -6.70 -4.18 4.25
CA HIS A 33 -7.36 -4.96 5.31
C HIS A 33 -8.87 -5.10 5.11
N PHE A 34 -9.32 -5.42 3.91
CA PHE A 34 -10.74 -5.67 3.67
C PHE A 34 -11.29 -6.68 4.66
N GLY A 35 -12.49 -6.40 5.18
CA GLY A 35 -13.15 -7.22 6.18
C GLY A 35 -12.72 -6.99 7.62
N LYS A 36 -11.80 -6.06 7.92
CA LYS A 36 -11.36 -5.77 9.30
C LYS A 36 -12.53 -5.40 10.22
N ALA A 37 -13.40 -4.51 9.77
CA ALA A 37 -14.59 -4.14 10.53
C ALA A 37 -15.55 -5.33 10.74
N ALA A 38 -15.66 -6.24 9.78
CA ALA A 38 -16.44 -7.46 9.94
C ALA A 38 -15.82 -8.39 10.99
N ALA A 39 -14.49 -8.55 10.97
CA ALA A 39 -13.77 -9.33 11.98
C ALA A 39 -13.93 -8.74 13.41
N PHE A 40 -13.86 -7.42 13.55
CA PHE A 40 -14.08 -6.75 14.84
C PHE A 40 -15.49 -6.98 15.36
N ARG A 41 -16.52 -6.83 14.51
CA ARG A 41 -17.91 -7.11 14.91
C ARG A 41 -18.12 -8.57 15.27
N ALA A 42 -17.52 -9.50 14.54
CA ALA A 42 -17.55 -10.92 14.88
C ALA A 42 -16.89 -11.21 16.25
N GLY A 43 -15.89 -10.42 16.64
CA GLY A 43 -15.25 -10.44 17.95
C GLY A 43 -15.98 -9.63 19.02
N GLY A 44 -17.19 -9.11 18.76
CA GLY A 44 -17.98 -8.34 19.74
C GLY A 44 -17.55 -6.87 19.88
N ILE A 45 -16.65 -6.37 19.05
CA ILE A 45 -16.20 -4.96 19.08
C ILE A 45 -17.13 -4.13 18.17
N PRO A 46 -17.86 -3.14 18.72
CA PRO A 46 -18.76 -2.32 17.92
C PRO A 46 -17.95 -1.34 17.04
N VAL A 47 -17.96 -1.56 15.73
CA VAL A 47 -17.37 -0.64 14.74
C VAL A 47 -18.40 -0.33 13.66
N PRO A 48 -18.35 0.89 13.06
CA PRO A 48 -19.26 1.28 12.00
C PRO A 48 -19.26 0.30 10.84
N GLY A 49 -20.41 0.14 10.18
CA GLY A 49 -20.53 -0.56 8.91
C GLY A 49 -20.06 0.29 7.73
N GLY A 50 -20.02 -0.32 6.52
CA GLY A 50 -19.77 0.42 5.28
C GLY A 50 -18.30 0.70 4.95
N THR A 51 -17.36 0.31 5.81
CA THR A 51 -15.92 0.60 5.61
C THR A 51 -15.34 0.01 4.34
N THR A 52 -15.74 -1.21 3.96
CA THR A 52 -15.30 -1.82 2.70
C THR A 52 -15.78 -1.01 1.49
N ALA A 53 -17.05 -0.61 1.48
CA ALA A 53 -17.62 0.19 0.40
C ALA A 53 -16.91 1.55 0.28
N GLU A 54 -16.62 2.20 1.40
CA GLU A 54 -15.90 3.48 1.42
C GLU A 54 -14.45 3.34 0.91
N MET A 55 -13.74 2.29 1.32
CA MET A 55 -12.41 2.01 0.77
C MET A 55 -12.44 1.74 -0.73
N LEU A 56 -13.42 0.98 -1.23
CA LEU A 56 -13.59 0.72 -2.66
C LEU A 56 -13.95 1.99 -3.44
N ARG A 57 -14.75 2.88 -2.85
CA ARG A 57 -15.06 4.20 -3.43
C ARG A 57 -13.81 5.05 -3.55
N ARG A 58 -12.99 5.12 -2.48
CA ARG A 58 -11.71 5.84 -2.46
C ARG A 58 -10.71 5.26 -3.46
N LEU A 59 -10.61 3.94 -3.55
CA LEU A 59 -9.77 3.28 -4.54
C LEU A 59 -10.22 3.58 -5.97
N SER A 60 -11.53 3.62 -6.20
CA SER A 60 -12.08 4.03 -7.50
C SER A 60 -11.69 5.44 -7.85
N ALA A 61 -11.83 6.39 -6.91
CA ALA A 61 -11.45 7.79 -7.13
C ALA A 61 -9.97 7.93 -7.51
N ALA A 62 -9.07 7.22 -6.82
CA ALA A 62 -7.65 7.23 -7.13
C ALA A 62 -7.34 6.64 -8.52
N LEU A 63 -7.99 5.52 -8.89
CA LEU A 63 -7.84 4.91 -10.21
C LEU A 63 -8.36 5.82 -11.33
N ASP A 64 -9.52 6.43 -11.13
CA ASP A 64 -10.15 7.32 -12.10
C ASP A 64 -9.33 8.62 -12.30
N ALA A 65 -8.77 9.15 -11.21
CA ALA A 65 -7.93 10.36 -11.25
C ALA A 65 -6.58 10.13 -11.96
N THR A 66 -6.06 8.89 -11.95
CA THR A 66 -4.75 8.56 -12.52
C THR A 66 -4.83 7.79 -13.83
N ALA A 67 -6.00 7.28 -14.19
CA ALA A 67 -6.19 6.33 -15.29
C ALA A 67 -5.21 5.13 -15.22
N ALA A 68 -4.86 4.69 -14.00
CA ALA A 68 -3.92 3.59 -13.79
C ALA A 68 -4.46 2.28 -14.38
N ALA A 69 -3.64 1.59 -15.15
CA ALA A 69 -3.94 0.28 -15.72
C ALA A 69 -3.54 -0.88 -14.80
N ARG A 70 -2.72 -0.59 -13.79
CA ARG A 70 -2.19 -1.57 -12.83
C ARG A 70 -2.46 -1.10 -11.39
N LEU A 71 -2.81 -2.04 -10.52
CA LEU A 71 -2.90 -1.84 -9.08
C LEU A 71 -1.93 -2.78 -8.39
N ILE A 72 -0.98 -2.24 -7.63
CA ILE A 72 -0.04 -3.00 -6.81
C ILE A 72 -0.43 -2.82 -5.35
N ILE A 73 -0.65 -3.92 -4.64
CA ILE A 73 -1.04 -3.93 -3.23
C ILE A 73 0.13 -4.45 -2.41
N LEU A 74 0.69 -3.60 -1.56
CA LEU A 74 1.83 -3.93 -0.71
C LEU A 74 1.36 -4.61 0.59
N GLY A 75 0.74 -5.77 0.44
CA GLY A 75 0.33 -6.68 1.49
C GLY A 75 -1.00 -6.37 2.17
N ASP A 76 -1.41 -7.36 2.94
CA ASP A 76 -2.55 -7.31 3.86
C ASP A 76 -3.88 -6.92 3.19
N LEU A 77 -4.14 -7.54 2.02
CA LEU A 77 -5.38 -7.32 1.27
C LEU A 77 -6.61 -7.69 2.12
N LEU A 78 -6.58 -8.89 2.74
CA LEU A 78 -7.64 -9.38 3.61
C LEU A 78 -7.15 -9.42 5.06
N HIS A 79 -7.95 -8.90 6.00
CA HIS A 79 -7.51 -8.77 7.38
C HIS A 79 -7.29 -10.11 8.10
N ALA A 80 -8.25 -11.03 7.97
CA ALA A 80 -8.24 -12.34 8.63
C ALA A 80 -9.31 -13.24 8.02
N ARG A 81 -9.30 -14.55 8.38
CA ARG A 81 -10.36 -15.48 7.99
C ARG A 81 -11.75 -15.00 8.41
N ALA A 82 -11.89 -14.45 9.61
CA ALA A 82 -13.15 -13.87 10.09
C ALA A 82 -13.59 -12.63 9.29
N GLY A 83 -12.68 -11.95 8.62
CA GLY A 83 -12.95 -10.82 7.73
C GLY A 83 -13.47 -11.24 6.34
N ARG A 84 -13.38 -12.53 5.98
CA ARG A 84 -13.93 -13.10 4.74
C ARG A 84 -15.46 -13.27 4.81
N ALA A 85 -16.14 -12.33 5.45
CA ALA A 85 -17.60 -12.33 5.53
C ALA A 85 -18.21 -12.23 4.12
N PRO A 86 -19.31 -12.95 3.80
CA PRO A 86 -19.90 -12.97 2.47
C PRO A 86 -20.09 -11.56 1.88
N HIS A 87 -20.69 -10.67 2.64
CA HIS A 87 -20.91 -9.29 2.23
C HIS A 87 -19.61 -8.53 1.85
N THR A 88 -18.49 -8.76 2.57
CA THR A 88 -17.20 -8.17 2.22
C THR A 88 -16.70 -8.71 0.88
N LEU A 89 -16.75 -10.03 0.70
CA LEU A 89 -16.28 -10.68 -0.53
C LEU A 89 -17.14 -10.28 -1.74
N GLU A 90 -18.45 -10.21 -1.57
CA GLU A 90 -19.41 -9.77 -2.61
C GLU A 90 -19.14 -8.33 -3.07
N GLN A 91 -18.88 -7.41 -2.13
CA GLN A 91 -18.56 -6.02 -2.45
C GLN A 91 -17.27 -5.91 -3.27
N VAL A 92 -16.21 -6.61 -2.87
CA VAL A 92 -14.94 -6.59 -3.61
C VAL A 92 -15.08 -7.28 -4.97
N ALA A 93 -15.80 -8.41 -5.05
CA ALA A 93 -16.08 -9.11 -6.30
C ALA A 93 -16.85 -8.21 -7.29
N ALA A 94 -17.89 -7.52 -6.83
CA ALA A 94 -18.68 -6.61 -7.66
C ALA A 94 -17.81 -5.43 -8.15
N TRP A 95 -16.99 -4.85 -7.27
CA TRP A 95 -16.05 -3.80 -7.64
C TRP A 95 -15.03 -4.28 -8.69
N ARG A 96 -14.51 -5.49 -8.52
CA ARG A 96 -13.57 -6.12 -9.47
C ARG A 96 -14.20 -6.40 -10.82
N ALA A 97 -15.42 -6.92 -10.83
CA ALA A 97 -16.17 -7.20 -12.06
C ALA A 97 -16.43 -5.94 -12.91
N ALA A 98 -16.58 -4.77 -12.26
CA ALA A 98 -16.69 -3.48 -12.93
C ALA A 98 -15.37 -2.97 -13.54
N ARG A 99 -14.24 -3.64 -13.31
CA ARG A 99 -12.89 -3.25 -13.78
C ARG A 99 -12.12 -4.44 -14.37
N PRO A 100 -12.64 -5.10 -15.41
CA PRO A 100 -12.08 -6.38 -15.91
C PRO A 100 -10.68 -6.23 -16.50
N THR A 101 -10.32 -5.04 -16.98
CA THR A 101 -9.01 -4.76 -17.61
C THR A 101 -7.92 -4.32 -16.63
N LEU A 102 -8.28 -4.01 -15.37
CA LEU A 102 -7.30 -3.61 -14.36
C LEU A 102 -6.44 -4.81 -13.96
N ALA A 103 -5.14 -4.74 -14.20
CA ALA A 103 -4.21 -5.74 -13.68
C ALA A 103 -3.99 -5.51 -12.17
N ILE A 104 -4.17 -6.53 -11.34
CA ILE A 104 -4.00 -6.43 -9.89
C ILE A 104 -2.94 -7.41 -9.43
N THR A 105 -1.91 -6.89 -8.75
CA THR A 105 -0.85 -7.70 -8.12
C THR A 105 -0.87 -7.46 -6.62
N LEU A 106 -0.88 -8.54 -5.84
CA LEU A 106 -0.72 -8.54 -4.38
C LEU A 106 0.66 -9.05 -4.02
N ILE A 107 1.43 -8.24 -3.32
CA ILE A 107 2.64 -8.68 -2.63
C ILE A 107 2.19 -9.18 -1.26
N ARG A 108 2.23 -10.49 -1.01
CA ARG A 108 1.64 -11.06 0.21
C ARG A 108 2.22 -10.45 1.47
N GLY A 109 1.32 -10.05 2.37
CA GLY A 109 1.64 -9.64 3.73
C GLY A 109 1.42 -10.77 4.76
N ASN A 110 1.72 -10.48 6.00
CA ASN A 110 1.58 -11.44 7.10
C ASN A 110 0.12 -11.77 7.41
N HIS A 111 -0.82 -10.87 7.14
CA HIS A 111 -2.25 -11.16 7.27
C HIS A 111 -2.75 -12.05 6.13
N ASP A 112 -2.27 -11.86 4.90
CA ASP A 112 -2.64 -12.69 3.75
C ASP A 112 -2.26 -14.14 3.94
N THR A 113 -1.07 -14.40 4.51
CA THR A 113 -0.63 -15.75 4.86
C THR A 113 -1.60 -16.47 5.80
N ARG A 114 -2.26 -15.73 6.72
CA ARG A 114 -3.22 -16.27 7.69
C ARG A 114 -4.65 -16.30 7.16
N ALA A 115 -5.03 -15.29 6.38
CA ALA A 115 -6.38 -15.16 5.80
C ALA A 115 -6.57 -16.10 4.59
N GLY A 116 -5.47 -16.45 3.91
CA GLY A 116 -5.45 -17.11 2.62
C GLY A 116 -5.60 -16.11 1.46
N ASP A 117 -5.14 -16.51 0.29
CA ASP A 117 -5.23 -15.70 -0.94
C ASP A 117 -6.67 -15.26 -1.23
N PRO A 118 -6.87 -14.17 -1.95
CA PRO A 118 -8.18 -13.73 -2.41
C PRO A 118 -8.85 -14.81 -3.29
N PRO A 119 -10.19 -14.79 -3.42
CA PRO A 119 -10.89 -15.67 -4.36
C PRO A 119 -10.29 -15.61 -5.76
N ALA A 120 -10.14 -16.76 -6.41
CA ALA A 120 -9.47 -16.85 -7.72
C ALA A 120 -10.20 -16.05 -8.82
N ASP A 121 -11.51 -15.91 -8.71
CA ASP A 121 -12.35 -15.13 -9.63
C ASP A 121 -12.10 -13.62 -9.58
N TRP A 122 -11.38 -13.13 -8.56
CA TRP A 122 -10.92 -11.74 -8.54
C TRP A 122 -9.76 -11.49 -9.51
N GLY A 123 -9.09 -12.54 -9.99
CA GLY A 123 -7.97 -12.41 -10.93
C GLY A 123 -6.82 -11.56 -10.38
N VAL A 124 -6.51 -11.73 -9.09
CA VAL A 124 -5.38 -11.09 -8.43
C VAL A 124 -4.16 -11.98 -8.55
N GLU A 125 -3.08 -11.48 -9.12
CA GLU A 125 -1.79 -12.15 -9.10
C GLU A 125 -1.16 -11.99 -7.72
N CYS A 126 -0.88 -13.11 -7.04
CA CYS A 126 -0.32 -13.10 -5.68
C CYS A 126 1.14 -13.54 -5.71
N LEU A 127 2.03 -12.64 -5.31
CA LEU A 127 3.48 -12.84 -5.31
C LEU A 127 4.04 -12.74 -3.89
N ASP A 128 5.13 -13.47 -3.66
CA ASP A 128 5.89 -13.36 -2.41
C ASP A 128 6.98 -12.29 -2.54
N ALA A 129 7.18 -11.52 -1.47
CA ALA A 129 8.22 -10.49 -1.42
C ALA A 129 9.63 -11.13 -1.34
N PRO A 130 10.68 -10.50 -1.92
CA PRO A 130 10.68 -9.23 -2.64
C PRO A 130 10.28 -9.37 -4.12
N VAL A 131 9.58 -8.38 -4.67
CA VAL A 131 9.32 -8.29 -6.13
C VAL A 131 10.03 -7.07 -6.68
N VAL A 132 10.89 -7.27 -7.67
CA VAL A 132 11.77 -6.23 -8.23
C VAL A 132 11.22 -5.67 -9.52
N GLU A 133 11.00 -4.37 -9.55
CA GLU A 133 10.66 -3.59 -10.75
C GLU A 133 11.48 -2.28 -10.73
N PRO A 134 12.67 -2.26 -11.32
CA PRO A 134 13.62 -1.15 -11.17
C PRO A 134 13.05 0.23 -11.51
N PRO A 135 13.37 1.25 -10.69
CA PRO A 135 14.34 1.24 -9.60
C PRO A 135 13.79 0.76 -8.25
N PHE A 136 12.55 0.25 -8.22
CA PHE A 136 11.86 -0.09 -6.99
C PHE A 136 11.88 -1.59 -6.67
N VAL A 137 11.65 -1.88 -5.38
CA VAL A 137 11.34 -3.21 -4.86
C VAL A 137 10.07 -3.14 -4.05
N TRP A 138 9.12 -4.03 -4.36
CA TRP A 138 7.86 -4.13 -3.66
C TRP A 138 7.98 -5.10 -2.49
N LEU A 139 7.71 -4.60 -1.30
CA LEU A 139 7.71 -5.36 -0.05
C LEU A 139 6.41 -5.11 0.70
N HIS A 140 6.02 -6.04 1.58
CA HIS A 140 5.07 -5.73 2.62
C HIS A 140 5.77 -5.15 3.85
N GLU A 141 6.72 -5.88 4.43
CA GLU A 141 7.51 -5.42 5.57
C GLU A 141 8.76 -4.66 5.08
N PRO A 142 9.06 -3.48 5.65
CA PRO A 142 10.24 -2.72 5.24
C PRO A 142 11.53 -3.47 5.58
N LYS A 143 12.45 -3.48 4.63
CA LYS A 143 13.82 -3.93 4.79
C LYS A 143 14.74 -2.91 4.13
N ALA A 144 15.90 -2.66 4.72
CA ALA A 144 16.89 -1.80 4.10
C ALA A 144 17.41 -2.43 2.80
N SER A 145 17.81 -1.60 1.84
CA SER A 145 18.25 -2.04 0.52
C SER A 145 19.47 -2.96 0.56
N ASP A 146 20.36 -2.81 1.55
CA ASP A 146 21.53 -3.63 1.78
C ASP A 146 21.20 -5.04 2.35
N GLU A 147 20.03 -5.19 2.99
CA GLU A 147 19.51 -6.47 3.45
C GLU A 147 18.84 -7.28 2.33
N LEU A 148 18.53 -6.63 1.21
CA LEU A 148 17.94 -7.25 0.03
C LEU A 148 19.03 -7.87 -0.84
N ARG A 149 19.54 -9.05 -0.43
CA ARG A 149 20.43 -9.84 -1.27
C ARG A 149 19.63 -10.48 -2.40
N VAL A 150 19.74 -9.92 -3.59
CA VAL A 150 19.33 -10.60 -4.82
C VAL A 150 20.39 -11.67 -5.10
N THR A 151 20.14 -12.90 -4.68
CA THR A 151 20.99 -14.01 -5.07
C THR A 151 20.66 -14.37 -6.52
N SER A 152 21.70 -14.50 -7.33
CA SER A 152 21.62 -14.79 -8.77
C SER A 152 21.00 -16.15 -9.13
N ASP A 153 20.54 -16.91 -8.14
CA ASP A 153 20.02 -18.28 -8.31
C ASP A 153 18.49 -18.36 -8.41
N ASP A 154 17.78 -17.25 -8.17
CA ASP A 154 16.33 -17.21 -8.38
C ASP A 154 16.01 -16.96 -9.85
N SER A 155 15.77 -18.04 -10.58
CA SER A 155 15.45 -18.10 -12.02
C SER A 155 14.13 -17.38 -12.43
N GLN A 156 13.53 -16.60 -11.55
CA GLN A 156 12.37 -15.74 -11.84
C GLN A 156 12.70 -14.23 -11.86
N LEU A 157 13.91 -13.83 -11.46
CA LEU A 157 14.36 -12.44 -11.58
C LEU A 157 14.93 -12.20 -12.97
N VAL A 158 14.08 -11.86 -13.92
CA VAL A 158 14.51 -11.49 -15.28
C VAL A 158 15.16 -10.12 -15.24
N THR A 159 16.44 -10.06 -14.83
CA THR A 159 17.28 -8.89 -15.04
C THR A 159 17.75 -8.88 -16.50
N ARG A 160 17.07 -8.15 -17.35
CA ARG A 160 17.44 -8.02 -18.78
C ARG A 160 18.57 -7.02 -19.08
N HIS A 161 19.26 -6.46 -18.06
CA HIS A 161 20.40 -5.57 -18.27
C HIS A 161 21.49 -5.71 -17.19
N PRO A 162 22.68 -6.19 -17.54
CA PRO A 162 23.80 -6.37 -16.60
C PRO A 162 24.68 -5.12 -16.40
N SER A 163 24.24 -3.90 -16.62
CA SER A 163 25.16 -2.76 -16.70
C SER A 163 24.83 -1.50 -15.89
N LEU A 164 23.77 -1.47 -15.09
CA LEU A 164 23.51 -0.32 -14.22
C LEU A 164 23.15 -0.84 -12.83
N VAL A 165 24.11 -0.81 -11.92
CA VAL A 165 23.85 -1.00 -10.47
C VAL A 165 23.19 0.28 -9.96
N THR A 166 21.94 0.52 -10.36
CA THR A 166 21.11 1.50 -9.66
C THR A 166 20.69 0.82 -8.37
N PRO A 167 20.98 1.40 -7.20
CA PRO A 167 20.53 0.82 -5.94
C PRO A 167 19.01 0.74 -5.98
N LEU A 168 18.49 -0.46 -5.73
CA LEU A 168 17.04 -0.70 -5.66
C LEU A 168 16.48 -0.02 -4.41
N TYR A 169 15.34 0.64 -4.54
CA TYR A 169 14.70 1.37 -3.45
C TYR A 169 13.37 0.69 -3.07
N PRO A 170 13.28 0.15 -1.83
CA PRO A 170 12.08 -0.52 -1.35
C PRO A 170 10.92 0.44 -1.10
N LEU A 171 9.72 0.06 -1.55
CA LEU A 171 8.46 0.63 -1.09
C LEU A 171 7.68 -0.44 -0.32
N ALA A 172 7.21 -0.10 0.87
CA ALA A 172 6.58 -1.05 1.79
C ALA A 172 5.33 -0.49 2.48
N GLY A 173 4.52 -1.38 3.04
CA GLY A 173 3.41 -1.12 3.94
C GLY A 173 3.72 -1.48 5.39
N HIS A 174 2.82 -2.25 6.03
CA HIS A 174 2.93 -2.91 7.33
C HIS A 174 3.05 -1.97 8.55
N VAL A 175 3.92 -0.99 8.50
CA VAL A 175 4.22 -0.07 9.62
C VAL A 175 3.08 0.90 9.90
N HIS A 176 2.28 1.23 8.89
CA HIS A 176 1.23 2.26 8.95
C HIS A 176 1.78 3.60 9.48
N PRO A 177 2.68 4.25 8.74
CA PRO A 177 3.41 5.42 9.22
C PRO A 177 2.47 6.59 9.55
N SER A 178 2.78 7.27 10.64
CA SER A 178 2.08 8.46 11.11
C SER A 178 3.06 9.48 11.69
N VAL A 179 2.63 10.73 11.80
CA VAL A 179 3.35 11.78 12.52
C VAL A 179 2.44 12.46 13.53
N THR A 180 3.02 12.88 14.64
CA THR A 180 2.32 13.71 15.61
C THR A 180 2.64 15.17 15.35
N LEU A 181 1.62 15.95 15.08
CA LEU A 181 1.68 17.40 14.95
C LEU A 181 1.17 18.00 16.27
N SER A 182 1.95 18.93 16.84
CA SER A 182 1.59 19.64 18.06
C SER A 182 1.44 21.13 17.78
N GLY A 183 0.34 21.73 18.24
CA GLY A 183 0.08 23.16 18.11
C GLY A 183 -1.05 23.59 19.04
N ASN A 184 -0.97 24.80 19.57
CA ASN A 184 -1.99 25.41 20.45
C ASN A 184 -2.43 24.51 21.62
N GLY A 185 -1.48 23.78 22.24
CA GLY A 185 -1.75 22.88 23.37
C GLY A 185 -2.46 21.56 22.99
N ARG A 186 -2.60 21.26 21.70
CA ARG A 186 -3.19 20.01 21.19
C ARG A 186 -2.16 19.23 20.39
N ALA A 187 -2.25 17.91 20.44
CA ALA A 187 -1.47 17.01 19.61
C ALA A 187 -2.44 16.17 18.75
N MET A 188 -2.13 16.02 17.47
CA MET A 188 -2.88 15.19 16.54
C MET A 188 -1.91 14.26 15.82
N THR A 189 -2.22 12.97 15.77
CA THR A 189 -1.45 11.98 15.02
C THR A 189 -2.16 11.70 13.71
N LEU A 190 -1.46 11.93 12.61
CA LEU A 190 -2.01 11.82 11.25
C LEU A 190 -1.18 10.81 10.44
N PRO A 191 -1.81 9.99 9.58
CA PRO A 191 -1.10 9.11 8.67
C PRO A 191 -0.25 9.92 7.69
N CYS A 192 0.82 9.32 7.21
CA CYS A 192 1.72 9.98 6.27
C CYS A 192 2.37 8.99 5.30
N PHE A 193 2.84 9.49 4.17
CA PHE A 193 3.88 8.84 3.40
C PHE A 193 5.22 9.20 4.02
N TYR A 194 6.12 8.23 4.12
CA TYR A 194 7.48 8.43 4.61
C TYR A 194 8.47 7.97 3.56
N PHE A 195 9.42 8.81 3.21
CA PHE A 195 10.52 8.50 2.29
C PHE A 195 11.84 8.68 3.04
N GLY A 196 12.37 7.54 3.49
CA GLY A 196 13.65 7.45 4.18
C GLY A 196 14.81 7.31 3.20
N ARG A 197 16.01 7.14 3.74
CA ARG A 197 17.21 6.88 2.93
C ARG A 197 17.20 5.50 2.29
N ASP A 198 16.69 4.51 3.03
CA ASP A 198 16.81 3.09 2.69
C ASP A 198 15.51 2.49 2.16
N TYR A 199 14.36 3.10 2.44
CA TYR A 199 13.04 2.66 2.00
C TYR A 199 11.97 3.75 2.16
N ALA A 200 10.86 3.57 1.47
CA ALA A 200 9.64 4.34 1.71
C ALA A 200 8.55 3.48 2.37
N LEU A 201 7.68 4.15 3.15
CA LEU A 201 6.49 3.56 3.74
C LEU A 201 5.24 4.26 3.24
N LEU A 202 4.28 3.47 2.78
CA LEU A 202 2.96 3.94 2.44
C LEU A 202 2.06 3.91 3.67
N PRO A 203 1.15 4.89 3.83
CA PRO A 203 0.11 4.84 4.86
C PRO A 203 -0.82 3.66 4.62
N ALA A 204 -1.37 3.08 5.70
CA ALA A 204 -2.41 2.08 5.54
C ALA A 204 -3.60 2.65 4.76
N PHE A 205 -3.97 1.96 3.69
CA PHE A 205 -5.16 2.28 2.91
C PHE A 205 -6.42 1.97 3.70
N GLY A 206 -6.38 0.95 4.54
CA GLY A 206 -7.49 0.49 5.37
C GLY A 206 -7.84 1.45 6.51
N GLU A 207 -9.07 1.27 7.03
CA GLU A 207 -9.56 1.96 8.21
C GLU A 207 -9.35 1.11 9.48
N PHE A 208 -9.40 1.77 10.65
CA PHE A 208 -9.20 1.14 11.98
C PHE A 208 -7.86 0.43 12.13
N THR A 209 -6.84 0.88 11.39
CA THR A 209 -5.48 0.39 11.58
C THR A 209 -4.79 1.16 12.71
N GLY A 210 -4.03 0.46 13.54
CA GLY A 210 -3.05 1.12 14.40
C GLY A 210 -2.02 1.86 13.54
N THR A 211 -1.30 2.81 14.12
CA THR A 211 -0.24 3.54 13.43
C THR A 211 1.04 3.56 14.24
N ALA A 212 2.19 3.63 13.56
CA ALA A 212 3.48 3.84 14.19
C ALA A 212 3.99 5.26 13.88
N VAL A 213 4.38 6.00 14.91
CA VAL A 213 4.90 7.36 14.74
C VAL A 213 6.33 7.30 14.19
N VAL A 214 6.51 7.81 12.97
CA VAL A 214 7.82 7.96 12.35
C VAL A 214 8.46 9.29 12.76
N ARG A 215 9.80 9.29 12.84
CA ARG A 215 10.59 10.47 13.17
C ARG A 215 11.61 10.68 12.05
N PRO A 216 11.30 11.54 11.07
CA PRO A 216 12.18 11.76 9.94
C PRO A 216 13.52 12.35 10.40
N ARG A 217 14.59 11.91 9.77
CA ARG A 217 15.95 12.42 9.94
C ARG A 217 16.25 13.46 8.86
N ALA A 218 17.35 14.15 8.99
CA ALA A 218 17.80 15.08 7.95
C ALA A 218 17.99 14.37 6.61
N GLY A 219 17.35 14.89 5.55
CA GLY A 219 17.35 14.32 4.20
C GLY A 219 16.26 13.27 3.96
N GLU A 220 15.38 13.02 4.92
CA GLU A 220 14.17 12.21 4.75
C GLU A 220 12.94 13.10 4.59
N SER A 221 11.94 12.62 3.87
CA SER A 221 10.73 13.39 3.58
C SER A 221 9.48 12.73 4.16
N VAL A 222 8.58 13.54 4.66
CA VAL A 222 7.28 13.10 5.16
C VAL A 222 6.18 13.95 4.54
N PHE A 223 5.13 13.29 4.05
CA PHE A 223 3.95 13.93 3.49
C PHE A 223 2.74 13.50 4.30
N VAL A 224 2.20 14.43 5.06
CA VAL A 224 1.13 14.20 6.03
C VAL A 224 -0.23 14.27 5.36
N LEU A 225 -1.09 13.31 5.64
CA LEU A 225 -2.47 13.27 5.17
C LEU A 225 -3.39 13.98 6.17
N ALA A 226 -3.93 15.13 5.79
CA ALA A 226 -4.83 15.95 6.59
C ALA A 226 -6.20 16.05 5.89
N GLY A 227 -7.05 15.03 6.07
CA GLY A 227 -8.28 14.91 5.30
C GLY A 227 -7.99 14.65 3.83
N ASP A 228 -8.50 15.52 2.96
CA ASP A 228 -8.33 15.45 1.50
C ASP A 228 -7.08 16.23 1.01
N GLU A 229 -6.24 16.67 1.93
CA GLU A 229 -5.02 17.40 1.62
C GLU A 229 -3.78 16.62 2.02
N ILE A 230 -2.68 16.89 1.30
CA ILE A 230 -1.34 16.39 1.65
C ILE A 230 -0.46 17.59 1.95
N VAL A 231 0.25 17.55 3.06
CA VAL A 231 1.17 18.60 3.51
C VAL A 231 2.58 18.04 3.65
N ALA A 232 3.53 18.62 2.92
CA ALA A 232 4.95 18.29 3.09
C ALA A 232 5.46 18.85 4.43
N LYS A 233 6.28 18.06 5.14
CA LYS A 233 6.85 18.45 6.44
C LYS A 233 8.36 18.31 6.43
#